data_f5ff69dcc8f7c27f8c19b0ed30d90463
#
_entry.id   f5ff69dcc8f7c27f8c19b0ed30d90463
#
_cell.length_a   1.000
_cell.length_b   1.000
_cell.length_c   1.000
_cell.angle_alpha   90.00
_cell.angle_beta   90.00
_cell.angle_gamma   90.00
#
_symmetry.space_group_name_H-M   'P 1'
#
loop_
_entity.id
_entity.type
_entity.pdbx_description
1 polymer ?
#
loop_
_entity_poly.entity_id
_entity_poly.type
_entity_poly.pdbx_seq_one_letter_code
_entity_poly.pdbx_strand_id
1 'polypeptide(L)'
;MFDIMAKYVLSEPSKLEDWEASHRGSPHSATTIGSIVDAGNGTYFAFVRPKISGVHELAVTIHDLNIKGSPFLHVVESNAAVAYASSADWGPGLETATVNVATNFTATARDAYGNSVLGEDEYISCGIISDTNGSCSNSFGNGSTICTYTPLKSGQAELEVR
;
A
#
# COMPACT_ATOMS: atom_id res chain seq x y z
N MET A 1 26.76 20.82 21.94
CA MET A 1 26.15 20.08 20.81
C MET A 1 24.72 19.88 21.18
N PHE A 2 23.79 20.43 20.40
CA PHE A 2 22.36 20.24 20.65
C PHE A 2 21.95 18.88 20.11
N ASP A 3 21.24 18.09 20.90
CA ASP A 3 20.66 16.82 20.45
C ASP A 3 19.30 17.14 19.87
N ILE A 4 19.21 17.17 18.52
CA ILE A 4 17.98 17.40 17.77
C ILE A 4 17.59 16.09 17.13
N MET A 5 16.35 15.66 17.34
CA MET A 5 15.81 14.43 16.79
C MET A 5 14.52 14.74 16.02
N ALA A 6 14.36 14.11 14.86
CA ALA A 6 13.09 14.07 14.13
C ALA A 6 12.62 12.62 14.01
N LYS A 7 11.40 12.35 14.45
CA LYS A 7 10.81 11.01 14.50
C LYS A 7 9.42 11.01 13.88
N TYR A 8 9.18 10.11 12.94
CA TYR A 8 7.87 9.80 12.42
C TYR A 8 7.24 8.62 13.17
N VAL A 9 5.99 8.78 13.54
CA VAL A 9 5.18 7.73 14.17
C VAL A 9 3.82 7.68 13.49
N LEU A 10 3.34 6.49 13.14
CA LEU A 10 1.98 6.32 12.62
C LEU A 10 0.96 6.70 13.70
N SER A 11 0.09 7.67 13.42
CA SER A 11 -0.79 8.28 14.43
C SER A 11 -2.13 7.59 14.62
N GLU A 12 -2.51 6.69 13.72
CA GLU A 12 -3.81 5.99 13.78
C GLU A 12 -3.65 4.47 13.95
N PRO A 13 -3.61 3.97 15.21
CA PRO A 13 -3.47 2.53 15.49
C PRO A 13 -4.60 1.67 14.92
N SER A 14 -5.82 2.22 14.79
CA SER A 14 -6.97 1.51 14.21
C SER A 14 -6.78 1.16 12.74
N LYS A 15 -6.07 2.02 12.01
CA LYS A 15 -5.69 1.74 10.62
C LYS A 15 -4.49 0.79 10.53
N LEU A 16 -3.70 0.70 11.59
CA LEU A 16 -2.61 -0.26 11.68
C LEU A 16 -3.16 -1.71 11.73
N GLU A 17 -4.26 -1.96 12.47
CA GLU A 17 -4.88 -3.29 12.54
C GLU A 17 -5.47 -3.70 11.19
N ASP A 18 -6.17 -2.80 10.50
CA ASP A 18 -6.68 -3.05 9.15
C ASP A 18 -5.54 -3.28 8.15
N TRP A 19 -4.45 -2.55 8.31
CA TRP A 19 -3.27 -2.67 7.50
C TRP A 19 -2.50 -3.97 7.81
N GLU A 20 -2.31 -4.34 9.09
CA GLU A 20 -1.71 -5.61 9.50
C GLU A 20 -2.53 -6.82 9.04
N ALA A 21 -3.87 -6.71 9.02
CA ALA A 21 -4.74 -7.76 8.50
C ALA A 21 -4.51 -8.00 6.99
N SER A 22 -4.20 -6.95 6.24
CA SER A 22 -3.92 -7.04 4.80
C SER A 22 -2.45 -7.37 4.47
N HIS A 23 -1.52 -7.26 5.45
CA HIS A 23 -0.07 -7.37 5.26
C HIS A 23 0.58 -8.41 6.19
N ARG A 24 -0.08 -9.52 6.44
CA ARG A 24 0.48 -10.59 7.28
C ARG A 24 1.86 -11.03 6.78
N GLY A 25 2.91 -10.61 7.47
CA GLY A 25 4.27 -11.10 7.25
C GLY A 25 5.40 -10.06 7.18
N SER A 26 5.11 -8.77 7.20
CA SER A 26 6.16 -7.74 7.22
C SER A 26 6.36 -7.17 8.63
N PRO A 27 7.58 -7.11 9.16
CA PRO A 27 7.85 -6.44 10.43
C PRO A 27 7.75 -4.93 10.22
N HIS A 28 6.72 -4.31 10.81
CA HIS A 28 6.47 -2.89 10.62
C HIS A 28 7.03 -2.09 11.78
N SER A 29 8.12 -1.42 11.53
CA SER A 29 8.48 -0.28 12.36
C SER A 29 7.69 0.93 11.85
N ALA A 30 6.59 1.23 12.51
CA ALA A 30 5.83 2.45 12.28
C ALA A 30 6.63 3.71 12.64
N THR A 31 7.87 3.56 13.07
CA THR A 31 8.75 4.65 13.51
C THR A 31 9.94 4.78 12.56
N THR A 32 10.14 5.97 12.01
CA THR A 32 11.31 6.32 11.20
C THR A 32 12.06 7.45 11.90
N ILE A 33 13.33 7.24 12.21
CA ILE A 33 14.21 8.26 12.77
C ILE A 33 14.84 9.03 11.61
N GLY A 34 14.78 10.36 11.69
CA GLY A 34 15.35 11.26 10.70
C GLY A 34 16.83 11.56 10.94
N SER A 35 17.48 12.15 9.96
CA SER A 35 18.80 12.77 10.09
C SER A 35 18.67 14.29 10.17
N ILE A 36 19.59 14.92 10.92
CA ILE A 36 19.63 16.37 11.09
C ILE A 36 20.95 16.90 10.54
N VAL A 37 20.87 18.00 9.80
CA VAL A 37 22.02 18.74 9.30
C VAL A 37 21.97 20.16 9.86
N ASP A 38 23.02 20.57 10.57
CA ASP A 38 23.20 21.93 11.06
C ASP A 38 23.75 22.81 9.93
N ALA A 39 23.05 23.90 9.61
CA ALA A 39 23.49 24.88 8.63
C ALA A 39 24.50 25.89 9.20
N GLY A 40 24.82 25.85 10.49
CA GLY A 40 25.81 26.72 11.15
C GLY A 40 25.35 28.16 11.41
N ASN A 41 24.07 28.48 11.14
CA ASN A 41 23.48 29.81 11.32
C ASN A 41 22.27 29.81 12.26
N GLY A 42 22.12 28.75 13.06
CA GLY A 42 20.95 28.50 13.92
C GLY A 42 19.77 27.83 13.21
N THR A 43 19.92 27.47 11.94
CA THR A 43 18.94 26.70 11.18
C THR A 43 19.39 25.25 11.07
N TYR A 44 18.43 24.33 11.21
CA TYR A 44 18.65 22.89 11.11
C TYR A 44 17.73 22.31 10.06
N PHE A 45 18.24 21.43 9.19
CA PHE A 45 17.45 20.67 8.23
C PHE A 45 17.22 19.26 8.75
N ALA A 46 15.93 18.88 8.89
CA ALA A 46 15.54 17.53 9.26
C ALA A 46 15.11 16.76 7.99
N PHE A 47 15.70 15.60 7.79
CA PHE A 47 15.37 14.70 6.67
C PHE A 47 14.78 13.42 7.22
N VAL A 48 13.55 13.11 6.82
CA VAL A 48 12.85 11.87 7.20
C VAL A 48 12.36 11.20 5.93
N ARG A 49 12.46 9.88 5.87
CA ARG A 49 12.00 9.07 4.72
C ARG A 49 11.05 7.99 5.22
N PRO A 50 9.78 8.31 5.44
CA PRO A 50 8.78 7.31 5.78
C PRO A 50 8.61 6.34 4.61
N LYS A 51 8.33 5.07 4.93
CA LYS A 51 8.09 4.00 3.96
C LYS A 51 6.66 3.48 4.03
N ILE A 52 5.92 3.84 5.07
CA ILE A 52 4.55 3.43 5.29
C ILE A 52 3.65 4.61 4.94
N SER A 53 2.64 4.39 4.09
CA SER A 53 1.63 5.38 3.79
C SER A 53 0.64 5.53 4.95
N GLY A 54 0.00 6.69 5.04
CA GLY A 54 -0.98 7.00 6.07
C GLY A 54 -0.73 8.32 6.79
N VAL A 55 -1.44 8.55 7.88
CA VAL A 55 -1.27 9.75 8.71
C VAL A 55 -0.20 9.50 9.74
N HIS A 56 0.81 10.33 9.75
CA HIS A 56 1.96 10.25 10.65
C HIS A 56 2.07 11.48 11.53
N GLU A 57 2.59 11.30 12.73
CA GLU A 57 3.07 12.39 13.58
C GLU A 57 4.57 12.57 13.40
N LEU A 58 4.98 13.77 12.99
CA LEU A 58 6.38 14.17 12.97
C LEU A 58 6.72 14.89 14.26
N ALA A 59 7.38 14.22 15.18
CA ALA A 59 7.93 14.84 16.39
C ALA A 59 9.33 15.37 16.14
N VAL A 60 9.54 16.64 16.42
CA VAL A 60 10.86 17.29 16.42
C VAL A 60 11.17 17.74 17.84
N THR A 61 12.32 17.30 18.37
CA THR A 61 12.73 17.56 19.76
C THR A 61 14.12 18.17 19.83
N ILE A 62 14.37 18.91 20.88
CA ILE A 62 15.71 19.36 21.32
C ILE A 62 15.86 18.90 22.77
N HIS A 63 16.90 18.12 23.08
CA HIS A 63 17.12 17.52 24.39
C HIS A 63 15.85 16.82 24.94
N ASP A 64 15.21 15.97 24.07
CA ASP A 64 13.97 15.24 24.36
C ASP A 64 12.73 16.11 24.64
N LEU A 65 12.81 17.42 24.46
CA LEU A 65 11.68 18.33 24.57
C LEU A 65 11.17 18.74 23.19
N ASN A 66 9.87 18.62 22.99
CA ASN A 66 9.25 19.06 21.73
C ASN A 66 9.49 20.54 21.46
N ILE A 67 9.86 20.87 20.24
CA ILE A 67 9.87 22.26 19.78
C ILE A 67 8.43 22.79 19.68
N LYS A 68 8.26 24.11 19.61
CA LYS A 68 6.93 24.72 19.47
C LYS A 68 6.22 24.21 18.22
N GLY A 69 5.02 23.67 18.41
CA GLY A 69 4.17 23.12 17.36
C GLY A 69 4.39 21.63 17.09
N SER A 70 5.43 21.02 17.63
CA SER A 70 5.64 19.56 17.54
C SER A 70 4.72 18.81 18.53
N PRO A 71 4.18 17.64 18.16
CA PRO A 71 4.30 16.96 16.86
C PRO A 71 3.45 17.60 15.77
N PHE A 72 3.86 17.42 14.50
CA PHE A 72 3.14 17.86 13.31
C PHE A 72 2.45 16.67 12.67
N LEU A 73 1.18 16.81 12.29
CA LEU A 73 0.49 15.81 11.47
C LEU A 73 0.95 15.93 10.01
N HIS A 74 1.26 14.79 9.41
CA HIS A 74 1.71 14.69 8.04
C HIS A 74 1.10 13.47 7.36
N VAL A 75 0.59 13.65 6.13
CA VAL A 75 0.08 12.57 5.30
C VAL A 75 1.20 12.08 4.40
N VAL A 76 1.47 10.78 4.47
CA VAL A 76 2.41 10.08 3.58
C VAL A 76 1.58 9.30 2.57
N GLU A 77 1.72 9.63 1.30
CA GLU A 77 1.05 8.92 0.21
C GLU A 77 1.87 7.68 -0.20
N SER A 78 1.20 6.68 -0.76
CA SER A 78 1.88 5.56 -1.41
C SER A 78 2.61 6.04 -2.66
N ASN A 79 3.64 5.32 -3.05
CA ASN A 79 4.31 5.53 -4.33
C ASN A 79 3.57 4.77 -5.45
N ALA A 80 4.04 4.88 -6.71
CA ALA A 80 3.49 4.13 -7.83
C ALA A 80 3.50 2.62 -7.57
N ALA A 81 2.45 1.93 -8.03
CA ALA A 81 2.34 0.49 -7.92
C ALA A 81 3.46 -0.23 -8.70
N VAL A 82 3.88 -1.37 -8.16
CA VAL A 82 4.85 -2.23 -8.82
C VAL A 82 4.35 -3.68 -8.85
N ALA A 83 4.45 -4.32 -10.01
CA ALA A 83 3.91 -5.65 -10.23
C ALA A 83 4.41 -6.70 -9.24
N TYR A 84 5.69 -6.66 -8.86
CA TYR A 84 6.28 -7.65 -7.95
C TYR A 84 5.80 -7.53 -6.48
N ALA A 85 5.23 -6.39 -6.09
CA ALA A 85 4.67 -6.17 -4.76
C ALA A 85 3.14 -6.32 -4.74
N SER A 86 2.50 -6.21 -5.90
CA SER A 86 1.06 -6.37 -6.09
C SER A 86 0.66 -7.85 -6.06
N SER A 87 -0.56 -8.16 -5.67
CA SER A 87 -1.03 -9.52 -5.48
C SER A 87 -2.48 -9.72 -5.87
N ALA A 88 -2.82 -10.94 -6.30
CA ALA A 88 -4.19 -11.43 -6.28
C ALA A 88 -4.41 -12.06 -4.89
N ASP A 89 -5.32 -11.46 -4.10
CA ASP A 89 -5.31 -11.72 -2.67
C ASP A 89 -6.35 -12.75 -2.23
N TRP A 90 -7.57 -12.72 -2.80
CA TRP A 90 -8.66 -13.56 -2.33
C TRP A 90 -9.79 -13.68 -3.35
N GLY A 91 -10.47 -14.81 -3.35
CA GLY A 91 -11.72 -15.04 -4.08
C GLY A 91 -11.83 -16.46 -4.65
N PRO A 92 -13.07 -17.00 -4.78
CA PRO A 92 -13.29 -18.34 -5.31
C PRO A 92 -12.75 -18.50 -6.75
N GLY A 93 -12.69 -17.41 -7.51
CA GLY A 93 -12.19 -17.41 -8.88
C GLY A 93 -10.70 -17.69 -9.03
N LEU A 94 -9.90 -17.68 -7.95
CA LEU A 94 -8.49 -18.09 -8.00
C LEU A 94 -8.30 -19.61 -7.97
N GLU A 95 -9.30 -20.36 -7.49
CA GLU A 95 -9.21 -21.81 -7.33
C GLU A 95 -10.06 -22.55 -8.37
N THR A 96 -11.34 -22.17 -8.49
CA THR A 96 -12.30 -22.87 -9.33
C THR A 96 -13.29 -21.91 -9.98
N ALA A 97 -13.77 -22.28 -11.16
CA ALA A 97 -14.83 -21.57 -11.87
C ALA A 97 -15.73 -22.56 -12.62
N THR A 98 -16.99 -22.18 -12.80
CA THR A 98 -17.96 -22.97 -13.56
C THR A 98 -18.20 -22.32 -14.92
N VAL A 99 -18.23 -23.13 -15.99
CA VAL A 99 -18.52 -22.65 -17.34
C VAL A 99 -19.85 -21.88 -17.38
N ASN A 100 -19.84 -20.72 -18.02
CA ASN A 100 -20.97 -19.78 -18.17
C ASN A 100 -21.46 -19.19 -16.82
N VAL A 101 -20.69 -19.32 -15.74
CA VAL A 101 -21.01 -18.70 -14.46
C VAL A 101 -19.93 -17.68 -14.11
N ALA A 102 -20.36 -16.45 -13.81
CA ALA A 102 -19.43 -15.41 -13.39
C ALA A 102 -18.83 -15.75 -12.02
N THR A 103 -17.53 -15.58 -11.90
CA THR A 103 -16.80 -15.70 -10.65
C THR A 103 -15.85 -14.53 -10.48
N ASN A 104 -15.30 -14.32 -9.30
CA ASN A 104 -14.44 -13.17 -9.03
C ASN A 104 -13.29 -13.50 -8.07
N PHE A 105 -12.33 -12.62 -8.08
CA PHE A 105 -11.26 -12.54 -7.08
C PHE A 105 -10.87 -11.07 -6.87
N THR A 106 -10.16 -10.78 -5.80
CA THR A 106 -9.61 -9.45 -5.52
C THR A 106 -8.13 -9.42 -5.83
N ALA A 107 -7.68 -8.28 -6.37
CA ALA A 107 -6.28 -7.97 -6.55
C ALA A 107 -5.98 -6.60 -5.94
N THR A 108 -4.80 -6.45 -5.35
CA THR A 108 -4.37 -5.21 -4.71
C THR A 108 -3.09 -4.71 -5.36
N ALA A 109 -3.11 -3.48 -5.84
CA ALA A 109 -1.94 -2.77 -6.30
C ALA A 109 -1.13 -2.27 -5.10
N ARG A 110 0.18 -2.53 -5.10
CA ARG A 110 1.09 -2.14 -4.01
C ARG A 110 2.32 -1.47 -4.55
N ASP A 111 2.83 -0.49 -3.79
CA ASP A 111 4.12 0.12 -4.07
C ASP A 111 5.29 -0.81 -3.64
N ALA A 112 6.52 -0.38 -3.91
CA ALA A 112 7.74 -1.12 -3.58
C ALA A 112 7.94 -1.38 -2.07
N TYR A 113 7.16 -0.71 -1.22
CA TYR A 113 7.21 -0.86 0.24
C TYR A 113 6.02 -1.66 0.79
N GLY A 114 5.12 -2.13 -0.11
CA GLY A 114 3.94 -2.90 0.26
C GLY A 114 2.72 -2.05 0.63
N ASN A 115 2.78 -0.73 0.49
CA ASN A 115 1.61 0.12 0.72
C ASN A 115 0.58 -0.09 -0.39
N SER A 116 -0.69 -0.17 -0.04
CA SER A 116 -1.76 -0.18 -1.03
C SER A 116 -1.79 1.15 -1.77
N VAL A 117 -1.82 1.09 -3.10
CA VAL A 117 -1.89 2.28 -3.95
C VAL A 117 -3.36 2.64 -4.14
N LEU A 118 -3.72 3.83 -3.66
CA LEU A 118 -5.06 4.40 -3.75
C LEU A 118 -5.04 5.46 -4.85
N GLY A 119 -5.40 5.11 -6.07
CA GLY A 119 -5.43 6.08 -7.16
C GLY A 119 -6.36 5.63 -8.29
N GLU A 120 -6.94 6.58 -9.00
CA GLU A 120 -7.78 6.32 -10.17
C GLU A 120 -6.95 5.92 -11.40
N ASP A 121 -5.63 6.13 -11.35
CA ASP A 121 -4.71 5.93 -12.48
C ASP A 121 -4.02 4.55 -12.48
N GLU A 122 -4.18 3.76 -11.42
CA GLU A 122 -3.56 2.44 -11.33
C GLU A 122 -4.55 1.36 -11.80
N TYR A 123 -4.33 0.87 -13.01
CA TYR A 123 -5.19 -0.14 -13.62
C TYR A 123 -4.62 -1.54 -13.36
N ILE A 124 -5.33 -2.32 -12.55
CA ILE A 124 -5.19 -3.78 -12.59
C ILE A 124 -6.16 -4.29 -13.64
N SER A 125 -5.64 -4.95 -14.66
CA SER A 125 -6.45 -5.64 -15.65
C SER A 125 -6.36 -7.15 -15.46
N CYS A 126 -7.44 -7.86 -15.72
CA CYS A 126 -7.47 -9.32 -15.70
C CYS A 126 -7.86 -9.88 -17.06
N GLY A 127 -7.37 -11.06 -17.36
CA GLY A 127 -7.70 -11.81 -18.57
C GLY A 127 -7.64 -13.31 -18.34
N ILE A 128 -8.31 -14.06 -19.22
CA ILE A 128 -8.23 -15.53 -19.28
C ILE A 128 -7.40 -15.88 -20.50
N ILE A 129 -6.16 -16.34 -20.31
CA ILE A 129 -5.24 -16.61 -21.43
C ILE A 129 -5.74 -17.78 -22.28
N SER A 130 -6.24 -18.82 -21.65
CA SER A 130 -6.69 -20.05 -22.34
C SER A 130 -8.10 -20.00 -22.93
N ASP A 131 -8.86 -18.94 -22.62
CA ASP A 131 -10.24 -18.74 -23.12
C ASP A 131 -10.44 -17.31 -23.61
N THR A 132 -9.97 -17.03 -24.82
CA THR A 132 -10.03 -15.71 -25.45
C THR A 132 -11.43 -15.15 -25.68
N ASN A 133 -12.48 -15.98 -25.53
CA ASN A 133 -13.88 -15.57 -25.62
C ASN A 133 -14.51 -15.34 -24.24
N GLY A 134 -13.80 -15.68 -23.17
CA GLY A 134 -14.24 -15.38 -21.80
C GLY A 134 -14.24 -13.87 -21.56
N SER A 135 -15.25 -13.38 -20.87
CA SER A 135 -15.33 -11.96 -20.48
C SER A 135 -14.57 -11.72 -19.17
N CYS A 136 -13.89 -10.61 -19.09
CA CYS A 136 -13.26 -10.13 -17.85
C CYS A 136 -13.63 -8.67 -17.65
N SER A 137 -13.95 -8.31 -16.43
CA SER A 137 -14.27 -6.93 -16.04
C SER A 137 -13.69 -6.61 -14.67
N ASN A 138 -13.37 -5.34 -14.46
CA ASN A 138 -12.81 -4.85 -13.22
C ASN A 138 -13.77 -3.86 -12.57
N SER A 139 -13.84 -3.89 -11.24
CA SER A 139 -14.44 -2.83 -10.45
C SER A 139 -13.49 -2.44 -9.32
N PHE A 140 -13.36 -1.13 -9.10
CA PHE A 140 -12.39 -0.56 -8.17
C PHE A 140 -13.04 -0.18 -6.84
N GLY A 141 -12.32 -0.36 -5.74
CA GLY A 141 -12.73 0.08 -4.42
C GLY A 141 -11.61 -0.01 -3.41
N ASN A 142 -11.37 1.04 -2.65
CA ASN A 142 -10.46 1.11 -1.50
C ASN A 142 -9.05 0.50 -1.70
N GLY A 143 -8.43 0.75 -2.85
CA GLY A 143 -7.09 0.23 -3.16
C GLY A 143 -7.05 -1.25 -3.60
N SER A 144 -8.21 -1.87 -3.79
CA SER A 144 -8.33 -3.21 -4.34
C SER A 144 -9.23 -3.19 -5.57
N THR A 145 -8.92 -4.07 -6.51
CA THR A 145 -9.71 -4.29 -7.71
C THR A 145 -10.41 -5.62 -7.61
N ILE A 146 -11.72 -5.64 -7.84
CA ILE A 146 -12.47 -6.88 -8.01
C ILE A 146 -12.43 -7.25 -9.47
N CYS A 147 -11.73 -8.33 -9.78
CA CYS A 147 -11.68 -8.92 -11.11
C CYS A 147 -12.79 -9.96 -11.24
N THR A 148 -13.73 -9.74 -12.13
CA THR A 148 -14.83 -10.68 -12.42
C THR A 148 -14.64 -11.25 -13.80
N TYR A 149 -14.75 -12.57 -13.93
CA TYR A 149 -14.63 -13.25 -15.21
C TYR A 149 -15.65 -14.38 -15.37
N THR A 150 -15.96 -14.73 -16.63
CA THR A 150 -16.88 -15.82 -16.98
C THR A 150 -16.19 -16.74 -17.98
N PRO A 151 -15.77 -17.96 -17.58
CA PRO A 151 -15.16 -18.90 -18.50
C PRO A 151 -16.21 -19.50 -19.42
N LEU A 152 -15.85 -19.75 -20.69
CA LEU A 152 -16.73 -20.40 -21.68
C LEU A 152 -16.29 -21.82 -21.98
N LYS A 153 -15.14 -22.26 -21.50
CA LYS A 153 -14.62 -23.63 -21.68
C LYS A 153 -14.30 -24.27 -20.36
N SER A 154 -14.51 -25.58 -20.29
CA SER A 154 -14.06 -26.41 -19.17
C SER A 154 -12.59 -26.81 -19.35
N GLY A 155 -11.90 -27.04 -18.25
CA GLY A 155 -10.51 -27.45 -18.23
C GLY A 155 -9.67 -26.54 -17.34
N GLN A 156 -8.35 -26.69 -17.43
CA GLN A 156 -7.43 -25.81 -16.75
C GLN A 156 -7.36 -24.47 -17.47
N ALA A 157 -7.58 -23.37 -16.75
CA ALA A 157 -7.47 -22.02 -17.25
C ALA A 157 -6.31 -21.30 -16.58
N GLU A 158 -5.63 -20.46 -17.35
CA GLU A 158 -4.59 -19.56 -16.83
C GLU A 158 -5.18 -18.14 -16.77
N LEU A 159 -5.18 -17.58 -15.58
CA LEU A 159 -5.61 -16.20 -15.34
C LEU A 159 -4.38 -15.29 -15.38
N GLU A 160 -4.50 -14.21 -16.11
CA GLU A 160 -3.49 -13.17 -16.16
C GLU A 160 -4.01 -11.93 -15.45
N VAL A 161 -3.17 -11.38 -14.55
CA VAL A 161 -3.40 -10.09 -13.89
C VAL A 161 -2.23 -9.19 -14.28
N ARG A 162 -2.52 -8.01 -14.81
CA ARG A 162 -1.53 -7.04 -15.29
C ARG A 162 -1.70 -5.71 -14.60
#